data_1c949cc0471ec53c0df76d9507f897dc
#
_entry.id   1c949cc0471ec53c0df76d9507f897dc
#
_cell.length_a   1.000
_cell.length_b   1.000
_cell.length_c   1.000
_cell.angle_alpha   90.00
_cell.angle_beta   90.00
_cell.angle_gamma   90.00
#
_symmetry.space_group_name_H-M   'P 1'
#
loop_
_entity.id
_entity.type
_entity.pdbx_description
1 polymer ?
#
loop_
_entity_poly.entity_id
_entity_poly.type
_entity_poly.pdbx_seq_one_letter_code
_entity_poly.pdbx_strand_id
1 'polypeptide(L)'
;MARVKRGVTSKAKHKKVLKAVKGQWGRRKNTIRVAKQAMEKSMQYAYRDRRNKKRDFKSLWIQRINAGVRAEGMTYSKLINGLSKCGVAIDRKILAEIAYDSPEAFKTIVQKAQSALN
;
A
#
# COMPACT_ATOMS: atom_id res chain seq x y z
N MET A 1 19.69 53.49 5.88
CA MET A 1 20.24 52.16 5.55
C MET A 1 19.14 51.23 5.02
N ALA A 2 19.33 50.58 3.89
CA ALA A 2 18.34 49.69 3.33
C ALA A 2 18.28 48.37 4.16
N ARG A 3 17.07 47.93 4.53
CA ARG A 3 16.87 46.71 5.28
C ARG A 3 16.65 45.53 4.33
N VAL A 4 17.38 44.46 4.50
CA VAL A 4 17.21 43.22 3.75
C VAL A 4 15.93 42.53 4.22
N LYS A 5 14.95 42.40 3.32
CA LYS A 5 13.64 41.80 3.68
C LYS A 5 13.47 40.35 3.24
N ARG A 6 14.27 39.87 2.29
CA ARG A 6 14.04 38.56 1.65
C ARG A 6 15.16 37.53 1.82
N GLY A 7 16.29 37.91 2.41
CA GLY A 7 17.43 37.02 2.54
C GLY A 7 17.13 35.72 3.29
N VAL A 8 16.62 35.85 4.50
CA VAL A 8 16.30 34.70 5.37
C VAL A 8 15.11 33.89 4.82
N THR A 9 14.05 34.56 4.39
CA THR A 9 12.84 33.90 3.89
C THR A 9 13.08 33.13 2.60
N SER A 10 13.84 33.72 1.67
CA SER A 10 14.20 33.07 0.41
C SER A 10 15.03 31.81 0.66
N LYS A 11 16.05 31.93 1.50
CA LYS A 11 16.90 30.79 1.88
C LYS A 11 16.12 29.68 2.57
N ALA A 12 15.19 30.02 3.45
CA ALA A 12 14.34 29.06 4.14
C ALA A 12 13.44 28.29 3.15
N LYS A 13 12.86 28.96 2.19
CA LYS A 13 12.05 28.34 1.13
C LYS A 13 12.88 27.37 0.28
N HIS A 14 14.08 27.80 -0.14
CA HIS A 14 14.99 26.95 -0.90
C HIS A 14 15.42 25.71 -0.09
N LYS A 15 15.75 25.90 1.17
CA LYS A 15 16.18 24.84 2.07
C LYS A 15 15.07 23.80 2.26
N LYS A 16 13.82 24.23 2.34
CA LYS A 16 12.65 23.33 2.44
C LYS A 16 12.57 22.42 1.22
N VAL A 17 12.71 22.98 0.02
CA VAL A 17 12.69 22.22 -1.24
C VAL A 17 13.87 21.24 -1.31
N LEU A 18 15.08 21.73 -1.02
CA LEU A 18 16.29 20.92 -1.08
C LEU A 18 16.27 19.76 -0.06
N LYS A 19 15.67 19.97 1.10
CA LYS A 19 15.48 18.92 2.10
C LYS A 19 14.53 17.84 1.59
N ALA A 20 13.46 18.22 0.90
CA ALA A 20 12.47 17.29 0.35
C ALA A 20 13.05 16.41 -0.76
N VAL A 21 14.08 16.87 -1.48
CA VAL A 21 14.71 16.12 -2.60
C VAL A 21 16.07 15.54 -2.21
N LYS A 22 16.39 15.51 -0.94
CA LYS A 22 17.65 14.96 -0.44
C LYS A 22 17.83 13.51 -0.91
N GLY A 23 19.01 13.21 -1.44
CA GLY A 23 19.34 11.86 -1.93
C GLY A 23 18.97 11.59 -3.37
N GLN A 24 18.34 12.52 -4.07
CA GLN A 24 18.01 12.32 -5.47
C GLN A 24 19.25 12.41 -6.37
N TRP A 25 19.15 11.79 -7.54
CA TRP A 25 20.28 11.64 -8.44
C TRP A 25 20.71 12.96 -9.09
N GLY A 26 22.02 13.14 -9.21
CA GLY A 26 22.60 14.29 -9.92
C GLY A 26 22.32 15.62 -9.24
N ARG A 27 22.08 16.65 -10.04
CA ARG A 27 21.83 18.02 -9.59
C ARG A 27 20.43 18.23 -9.01
N ARG A 28 19.57 17.23 -9.06
CA ARG A 28 18.21 17.31 -8.49
C ARG A 28 18.20 17.47 -6.97
N LYS A 29 19.27 17.08 -6.30
CA LYS A 29 19.38 17.18 -4.84
C LYS A 29 19.97 18.49 -4.34
N ASN A 30 20.65 19.28 -5.19
CA ASN A 30 21.41 20.45 -4.75
C ASN A 30 21.22 21.73 -5.58
N THR A 31 20.51 21.69 -6.70
CA THR A 31 20.22 22.84 -7.54
C THR A 31 18.73 23.15 -7.46
N ILE A 32 18.37 24.35 -6.96
CA ILE A 32 16.97 24.70 -6.63
C ILE A 32 16.00 24.63 -7.81
N ARG A 33 16.42 25.05 -8.99
CA ARG A 33 15.53 25.04 -10.17
C ARG A 33 15.12 23.62 -10.55
N VAL A 34 16.08 22.73 -10.65
CA VAL A 34 15.84 21.32 -10.96
C VAL A 34 15.21 20.59 -9.76
N ALA A 35 15.59 20.97 -8.53
CA ALA A 35 15.03 20.41 -7.32
C ALA A 35 13.52 20.68 -7.19
N LYS A 36 13.03 21.83 -7.58
CA LYS A 36 11.59 22.14 -7.60
C LYS A 36 10.83 21.17 -8.50
N GLN A 37 11.33 20.97 -9.72
CA GLN A 37 10.73 20.04 -10.66
C GLN A 37 10.74 18.60 -10.12
N ALA A 38 11.85 18.19 -9.53
CA ALA A 38 12.00 16.87 -8.93
C ALA A 38 11.03 16.66 -7.76
N MET A 39 10.89 17.68 -6.91
CA MET A 39 9.95 17.64 -5.78
C MET A 39 8.50 17.52 -6.26
N GLU A 40 8.10 18.30 -7.24
CA GLU A 40 6.74 18.25 -7.81
C GLU A 40 6.44 16.88 -8.38
N LYS A 41 7.37 16.31 -9.14
CA LYS A 41 7.21 14.97 -9.71
C LYS A 41 7.16 13.89 -8.62
N SER A 42 8.00 14.03 -7.60
CA SER A 42 8.00 13.13 -6.45
C SER A 42 6.66 13.14 -5.70
N MET A 43 6.06 14.33 -5.54
CA MET A 43 4.75 14.48 -4.90
C MET A 43 3.64 13.85 -5.74
N GLN A 44 3.69 14.00 -7.06
CA GLN A 44 2.75 13.35 -7.99
C GLN A 44 2.85 11.83 -7.90
N TYR A 45 4.07 11.31 -7.87
CA TYR A 45 4.31 9.88 -7.69
C TYR A 45 3.83 9.38 -6.33
N ALA A 46 4.05 10.15 -5.27
CA ALA A 46 3.59 9.81 -3.94
C ALA A 46 2.05 9.69 -3.88
N TYR A 47 1.34 10.62 -4.50
CA TYR A 47 -0.12 10.58 -4.61
C TYR A 47 -0.59 9.32 -5.35
N ARG A 48 -0.04 9.08 -6.53
CA ARG A 48 -0.36 7.91 -7.36
C ARG A 48 -0.06 6.61 -6.62
N ASP A 49 1.12 6.53 -6.00
CA ASP A 49 1.62 5.29 -5.40
C ASP A 49 0.93 4.96 -4.07
N ARG A 50 0.39 5.96 -3.36
CA ARG A 50 -0.48 5.68 -2.21
C ARG A 50 -1.74 4.92 -2.64
N ARG A 51 -2.25 5.16 -3.84
CA ARG A 51 -3.38 4.42 -4.41
C ARG A 51 -2.95 3.06 -4.93
N ASN A 52 -1.83 3.00 -5.62
CA ASN A 52 -1.25 1.74 -6.08
C ASN A 52 -0.91 0.80 -4.92
N LYS A 53 -0.41 1.34 -3.82
CA LYS A 53 -0.10 0.58 -2.61
C LYS A 53 -1.32 -0.21 -2.11
N LYS A 54 -2.49 0.40 -2.10
CA LYS A 54 -3.74 -0.26 -1.68
C LYS A 54 -4.08 -1.43 -2.60
N ARG A 55 -3.93 -1.25 -3.91
CA ARG A 55 -4.19 -2.29 -4.91
C ARG A 55 -3.19 -3.43 -4.80
N ASP A 56 -1.93 -3.10 -4.63
CA ASP A 56 -0.84 -4.08 -4.54
C ASP A 56 -0.97 -4.95 -3.31
N PHE A 57 -1.29 -4.37 -2.16
CA PHE A 57 -1.54 -5.12 -0.94
C PHE A 57 -2.77 -6.00 -1.05
N LYS A 58 -3.84 -5.50 -1.64
CA LYS A 58 -5.05 -6.30 -1.88
C LYS A 58 -4.73 -7.51 -2.75
N SER A 59 -3.97 -7.31 -3.83
CA SER A 59 -3.53 -8.40 -4.70
C SER A 59 -2.69 -9.43 -3.94
N LEU A 60 -1.76 -8.96 -3.10
CA LEU A 60 -0.93 -9.84 -2.28
C LEU A 60 -1.78 -10.66 -1.30
N TRP A 61 -2.75 -10.06 -0.63
CA TRP A 61 -3.63 -10.77 0.28
C TRP A 61 -4.44 -11.85 -0.44
N ILE A 62 -4.96 -11.53 -1.64
CA ILE A 62 -5.70 -12.48 -2.48
C ILE A 62 -4.81 -13.66 -2.85
N GLN A 63 -3.56 -13.42 -3.24
CA GLN A 63 -2.60 -14.48 -3.56
C GLN A 63 -2.35 -15.41 -2.37
N ARG A 64 -2.14 -14.84 -1.20
CA ARG A 64 -1.91 -15.60 0.04
C ARG A 64 -3.13 -16.42 0.44
N ILE A 65 -4.31 -15.83 0.38
CA ILE A 65 -5.58 -16.52 0.67
C ILE A 65 -5.78 -17.67 -0.34
N ASN A 66 -5.57 -17.39 -1.62
CA ASN A 66 -5.74 -18.38 -2.68
C ASN A 66 -4.78 -19.58 -2.50
N ALA A 67 -3.53 -19.31 -2.14
CA ALA A 67 -2.56 -20.37 -1.85
C ALA A 67 -3.05 -21.28 -0.71
N GLY A 68 -3.54 -20.70 0.36
CA GLY A 68 -4.08 -21.45 1.50
C GLY A 68 -5.33 -22.25 1.15
N VAL A 69 -6.24 -21.65 0.39
CA VAL A 69 -7.50 -22.27 -0.01
C VAL A 69 -7.26 -23.44 -0.97
N ARG A 70 -6.33 -23.28 -1.89
CA ARG A 70 -5.99 -24.34 -2.85
C ARG A 70 -5.37 -25.57 -2.18
N ALA A 71 -4.67 -25.37 -1.08
CA ALA A 71 -4.18 -26.46 -0.25
C ALA A 71 -5.33 -27.27 0.35
N GLU A 72 -6.50 -26.67 0.54
CA GLU A 72 -7.72 -27.32 1.01
C GLU A 72 -8.65 -27.79 -0.14
N GLY A 73 -8.18 -27.74 -1.39
CA GLY A 73 -8.93 -28.20 -2.56
C GLY A 73 -10.03 -27.27 -3.06
N MET A 74 -9.98 -26.01 -2.70
CA MET A 74 -10.99 -25.01 -3.06
C MET A 74 -10.36 -23.84 -3.85
N THR A 75 -11.17 -23.02 -4.50
CA THR A 75 -10.69 -21.80 -5.15
C THR A 75 -11.06 -20.56 -4.35
N TYR A 76 -10.32 -19.48 -4.55
CA TYR A 76 -10.57 -18.19 -3.90
C TYR A 76 -12.01 -17.71 -4.11
N SER A 77 -12.51 -17.79 -5.34
CA SER A 77 -13.87 -17.33 -5.69
C SER A 77 -14.94 -18.10 -4.91
N LYS A 78 -14.77 -19.41 -4.77
CA LYS A 78 -15.68 -20.25 -4.00
C LYS A 78 -15.63 -19.91 -2.52
N LEU A 79 -14.43 -19.66 -1.96
CA LEU A 79 -14.27 -19.23 -0.58
C LEU A 79 -15.03 -17.93 -0.30
N ILE A 80 -14.83 -16.92 -1.13
CA ILE A 80 -15.48 -15.62 -0.96
C ILE A 80 -17.00 -15.74 -1.07
N ASN A 81 -17.49 -16.52 -2.02
CA ASN A 81 -18.91 -16.80 -2.16
C ASN A 81 -19.48 -17.51 -0.93
N GLY A 82 -18.77 -18.53 -0.44
CA GLY A 82 -19.15 -19.26 0.77
C GLY A 82 -19.20 -18.38 2.02
N LEU A 83 -18.19 -17.55 2.21
CA LEU A 83 -18.15 -16.60 3.33
C LEU A 83 -19.29 -15.58 3.26
N SER A 84 -19.60 -15.11 2.07
CA SER A 84 -20.72 -14.19 1.83
C SER A 84 -22.05 -14.84 2.21
N LYS A 85 -22.27 -16.10 1.82
CA LYS A 85 -23.48 -16.87 2.14
C LYS A 85 -23.60 -17.14 3.64
N CYS A 86 -22.47 -17.37 4.34
CA CYS A 86 -22.43 -17.54 5.78
C CYS A 86 -22.68 -16.25 6.56
N GLY A 87 -22.61 -15.09 5.91
CA GLY A 87 -22.65 -13.79 6.58
C GLY A 87 -21.38 -13.47 7.37
N VAL A 88 -20.27 -14.12 7.08
CA VAL A 88 -18.96 -13.86 7.72
C VAL A 88 -18.29 -12.68 7.06
N ALA A 89 -18.06 -11.62 7.83
CA ALA A 89 -17.46 -10.37 7.36
C ALA A 89 -16.03 -10.22 7.90
N ILE A 90 -15.10 -10.93 7.29
CA ILE A 90 -13.68 -10.82 7.61
C ILE A 90 -12.98 -10.18 6.41
N ASP A 91 -12.15 -9.16 6.66
CA ASP A 91 -11.44 -8.51 5.56
C ASP A 91 -10.28 -9.40 5.03
N ARG A 92 -9.83 -9.09 3.83
CA ARG A 92 -8.80 -9.88 3.15
C ARG A 92 -7.45 -9.85 3.86
N LYS A 93 -7.13 -8.73 4.50
CA LYS A 93 -5.89 -8.59 5.26
C LYS A 93 -5.83 -9.61 6.40
N ILE A 94 -6.90 -9.68 7.19
CA ILE A 94 -7.00 -10.60 8.33
C ILE A 94 -7.05 -12.05 7.85
N LEU A 95 -7.79 -12.35 6.78
CA LEU A 95 -7.83 -13.69 6.19
C LEU A 95 -6.45 -14.16 5.73
N ALA A 96 -5.69 -13.27 5.07
CA ALA A 96 -4.34 -13.57 4.60
C ALA A 96 -3.39 -13.83 5.77
N GLU A 97 -3.52 -13.07 6.84
CA GLU A 97 -2.74 -13.23 8.06
C GLU A 97 -3.04 -14.56 8.74
N ILE A 98 -4.31 -14.90 8.87
CA ILE A 98 -4.75 -16.20 9.44
C ILE A 98 -4.23 -17.36 8.57
N ALA A 99 -4.29 -17.23 7.25
CA ALA A 99 -3.82 -18.27 6.34
C ALA A 99 -2.32 -18.55 6.49
N TYR A 100 -1.55 -17.52 6.82
CA TYR A 100 -0.11 -17.63 7.02
C TYR A 100 0.26 -18.10 8.43
N ASP A 101 -0.31 -17.45 9.45
CA ASP A 101 0.09 -17.63 10.85
C ASP A 101 -0.62 -18.83 11.54
N SER A 102 -1.85 -19.11 11.14
CA SER A 102 -2.68 -20.13 11.79
C SER A 102 -3.41 -20.99 10.76
N PRO A 103 -2.71 -21.91 10.08
CA PRO A 103 -3.34 -22.76 9.05
C PRO A 103 -4.54 -23.55 9.53
N GLU A 104 -4.55 -23.98 10.79
CA GLU A 104 -5.66 -24.74 11.37
C GLU A 104 -6.92 -23.89 11.52
N ALA A 105 -6.77 -22.65 12.01
CA ALA A 105 -7.87 -21.71 12.10
C ALA A 105 -8.41 -21.36 10.72
N PHE A 106 -7.53 -21.20 9.75
CA PHE A 106 -7.90 -20.94 8.35
C PHE A 106 -8.70 -22.12 7.78
N LYS A 107 -8.28 -23.33 8.05
CA LYS A 107 -8.98 -24.56 7.63
C LYS A 107 -10.42 -24.60 8.16
N THR A 108 -10.63 -24.20 9.39
CA THR A 108 -11.96 -24.08 9.99
C THR A 108 -12.85 -23.10 9.23
N ILE A 109 -12.28 -21.97 8.85
CA ILE A 109 -12.98 -20.95 8.05
C ILE A 109 -13.34 -21.49 6.67
N VAL A 110 -12.42 -22.19 6.02
CA VAL A 110 -12.65 -22.83 4.71
C VAL A 110 -13.75 -23.87 4.78
N GLN A 111 -13.75 -24.70 5.81
CA GLN A 111 -14.79 -25.73 6.02
C GLN A 111 -16.16 -25.10 6.21
N LYS A 112 -16.25 -24.00 6.96
CA LYS A 112 -17.49 -23.27 7.17
C LYS A 112 -18.02 -22.68 5.85
N ALA A 113 -17.14 -22.12 5.05
CA ALA A 113 -17.49 -21.59 3.72
C ALA A 113 -17.95 -22.71 2.79
N GLN A 114 -17.28 -23.85 2.82
CA GLN A 114 -17.63 -25.02 2.01
C GLN A 114 -19.00 -25.58 2.38
N SER A 115 -19.33 -25.64 3.67
CA SER A 115 -20.65 -26.06 4.15
C SER A 115 -21.76 -25.17 3.64
N ALA A 116 -21.53 -23.88 3.50
CA ALA A 116 -22.52 -22.91 2.98
C ALA A 116 -22.73 -23.01 1.47
N LEU A 117 -21.81 -23.63 0.74
CA LEU A 117 -21.92 -23.83 -0.71
C LEU A 117 -22.68 -25.10 -1.06
N ASN A 118 -22.76 -26.03 -0.14
CA ASN A 118 -23.52 -27.28 -0.25
C ASN A 118 -24.95 -27.05 0.25
#